data_05c6279eb31a811f0cb5b1b08235fb7c
#
_entry.id   05c6279eb31a811f0cb5b1b08235fb7c
#
_cell.length_a   1.000
_cell.length_b   1.000
_cell.length_c   1.000
_cell.angle_alpha   90.00
_cell.angle_beta   90.00
_cell.angle_gamma   90.00
#
_symmetry.space_group_name_H-M   'P 1'
#
loop_
_entity.id
_entity.type
_entity.pdbx_description
1 polymer ?
#
loop_
_entity_poly.entity_id
_entity_poly.type
_entity_poly.pdbx_seq_one_letter_code
_entity_poly.pdbx_strand_id
1 'polypeptide(L)'
;KNIDILQVREMINFANKSTFNNKEKIILIDDCEYLNKNSSNALLKIIEEPNNDLLFLLIFDSQKKITNTLKSRCVEFKFNLNIEYIGEIVNSVFKENIFNKISKDFIYYSNSPLNYINFINLCNSFNLDYTKIEIDELIKFILKKKLIIKKNLSNDDIKYY
;
A
#
# COMPACT_ATOMS: atom_id res chain seq x y z
N LYS A 1 -0.99 11.85 0.59
CA LYS A 1 -2.24 11.22 1.06
C LYS A 1 -2.41 11.60 2.52
N ASN A 2 -3.58 12.05 2.94
CA ASN A 2 -3.84 12.39 4.34
C ASN A 2 -5.30 12.07 4.64
N ILE A 3 -5.57 11.41 5.75
CA ILE A 3 -6.94 11.16 6.21
C ILE A 3 -7.27 12.27 7.19
N ASP A 4 -8.16 13.17 6.78
CA ASP A 4 -8.48 14.36 7.55
C ASP A 4 -9.61 14.12 8.57
N ILE A 5 -9.82 15.12 9.44
CA ILE A 5 -10.82 15.05 10.51
C ILE A 5 -12.27 15.01 9.97
N LEU A 6 -12.54 15.58 8.79
CA LEU A 6 -13.87 15.60 8.21
C LEU A 6 -14.29 14.20 7.76
N GLN A 7 -13.40 13.48 7.08
CA GLN A 7 -13.62 12.09 6.68
C GLN A 7 -13.89 11.19 7.90
N VAL A 8 -13.10 11.36 8.98
CA VAL A 8 -13.31 10.60 10.21
C VAL A 8 -14.64 10.95 10.88
N ARG A 9 -15.06 12.23 10.87
CA ARG A 9 -16.36 12.63 11.41
C ARG A 9 -17.54 12.07 10.61
N GLU A 10 -17.44 12.04 9.29
CA GLU A 10 -18.46 11.42 8.42
C GLU A 10 -18.58 9.93 8.72
N MET A 11 -17.45 9.24 8.87
CA MET A 11 -17.41 7.84 9.26
C MET A 11 -18.03 7.61 10.66
N ILE A 12 -17.72 8.45 11.65
CA ILE A 12 -18.33 8.39 13.00
C ILE A 12 -19.84 8.59 12.92
N ASN A 13 -20.30 9.55 12.11
CA ASN A 13 -21.74 9.77 11.88
C ASN A 13 -22.40 8.53 11.25
N PHE A 14 -21.72 7.85 10.32
CA PHE A 14 -22.21 6.59 9.77
C PHE A 14 -22.22 5.48 10.83
N ALA A 15 -21.18 5.37 11.65
CA ALA A 15 -21.08 4.39 12.72
C ALA A 15 -22.23 4.49 13.73
N ASN A 16 -22.65 5.72 14.06
CA ASN A 16 -23.68 6.01 15.04
C ASN A 16 -25.12 5.84 14.53
N LYS A 17 -25.32 5.68 13.21
CA LYS A 17 -26.68 5.41 12.68
C LYS A 17 -27.09 4.00 13.05
N SER A 18 -28.33 3.79 13.45
CA SER A 18 -28.89 2.45 13.68
C SER A 18 -28.95 1.64 12.39
N THR A 19 -28.77 0.33 12.49
CA THR A 19 -28.97 -0.61 11.38
C THR A 19 -30.45 -1.06 11.37
N PHE A 20 -31.08 -1.05 10.20
CA PHE A 20 -32.48 -1.47 10.04
C PHE A 20 -32.71 -2.97 10.39
N ASN A 21 -31.68 -3.80 10.41
CA ASN A 21 -31.80 -5.26 10.52
C ASN A 21 -30.92 -5.88 11.61
N ASN A 22 -30.50 -5.13 12.64
CA ASN A 22 -29.56 -5.60 13.68
C ASN A 22 -28.32 -6.32 13.11
N LYS A 23 -27.85 -5.88 11.95
CA LYS A 23 -26.64 -6.43 11.32
C LYS A 23 -25.42 -5.68 11.80
N GLU A 24 -24.33 -6.40 11.99
CA GLU A 24 -23.02 -5.84 12.30
C GLU A 24 -22.60 -4.83 11.22
N LYS A 25 -22.02 -3.71 11.65
CA LYS A 25 -21.34 -2.75 10.78
C LYS A 25 -19.86 -3.01 10.79
N ILE A 26 -19.28 -3.04 9.62
CA ILE A 26 -17.83 -3.12 9.46
C ILE A 26 -17.32 -1.82 8.87
N ILE A 27 -16.39 -1.19 9.56
CA ILE A 27 -15.68 0.00 9.06
C ILE A 27 -14.25 -0.38 8.78
N LEU A 28 -13.87 -0.25 7.51
CA LEU A 28 -12.51 -0.47 7.04
C LEU A 28 -11.81 0.88 6.85
N ILE A 29 -10.65 1.06 7.49
CA ILE A 29 -9.76 2.20 7.27
C ILE A 29 -8.46 1.67 6.68
N ASP A 30 -8.28 1.91 5.40
CA ASP A 30 -7.06 1.58 4.69
C ASP A 30 -6.02 2.69 4.82
N ASP A 31 -4.74 2.32 4.85
CA ASP A 31 -3.61 3.26 5.04
C ASP A 31 -3.77 4.12 6.32
N CYS A 32 -4.16 3.54 7.45
CA CYS A 32 -4.48 4.30 8.68
C CYS A 32 -3.28 5.06 9.28
N GLU A 33 -2.06 4.79 8.82
CA GLU A 33 -0.86 5.58 9.14
C GLU A 33 -0.92 7.02 8.61
N TYR A 34 -1.82 7.32 7.65
CA TYR A 34 -2.05 8.69 7.16
C TYR A 34 -3.10 9.48 7.97
N LEU A 35 -3.61 8.91 9.07
CA LEU A 35 -4.43 9.66 10.01
C LEU A 35 -3.58 10.77 10.66
N ASN A 36 -4.00 12.03 10.53
CA ASN A 36 -3.38 13.10 11.28
C ASN A 36 -3.73 13.00 12.78
N LYS A 37 -3.06 13.77 13.62
CA LYS A 37 -3.24 13.73 15.08
C LYS A 37 -4.71 13.96 15.50
N ASN A 38 -5.40 14.89 14.86
CA ASN A 38 -6.79 15.21 15.19
C ASN A 38 -7.74 14.10 14.75
N SER A 39 -7.53 13.54 13.56
CA SER A 39 -8.27 12.40 13.02
C SER A 39 -8.09 11.15 13.88
N SER A 40 -6.85 10.87 14.27
CA SER A 40 -6.53 9.76 15.18
C SER A 40 -7.23 9.91 16.54
N ASN A 41 -7.17 11.11 17.14
CA ASN A 41 -7.82 11.36 18.42
C ASN A 41 -9.36 11.26 18.34
N ALA A 42 -9.96 11.68 17.24
CA ALA A 42 -11.40 11.52 17.03
C ALA A 42 -11.82 10.05 16.91
N LEU A 43 -10.97 9.24 16.24
CA LEU A 43 -11.19 7.81 16.07
C LEU A 43 -11.05 7.04 17.39
N LEU A 44 -10.13 7.43 18.27
CA LEU A 44 -9.93 6.78 19.56
C LEU A 44 -11.21 6.70 20.40
N LYS A 45 -12.01 7.76 20.41
CA LYS A 45 -13.25 7.80 21.22
C LYS A 45 -14.24 6.71 20.85
N ILE A 46 -14.40 6.43 19.56
CA ILE A 46 -15.35 5.42 19.09
C ILE A 46 -14.77 4.00 19.14
N ILE A 47 -13.43 3.88 19.12
CA ILE A 47 -12.78 2.57 19.29
C ILE A 47 -12.81 2.15 20.78
N GLU A 48 -12.71 3.09 21.72
CA GLU A 48 -12.78 2.81 23.15
C GLU A 48 -14.16 2.32 23.59
N GLU A 49 -15.21 2.93 23.04
CA GLU A 49 -16.60 2.64 23.38
C GLU A 49 -17.40 2.39 22.09
N PRO A 50 -17.14 1.28 21.38
CA PRO A 50 -17.88 0.98 20.16
C PRO A 50 -19.31 0.57 20.48
N ASN A 51 -20.25 0.92 19.60
CA ASN A 51 -21.58 0.32 19.65
C ASN A 51 -21.47 -1.20 19.48
N ASN A 52 -22.37 -1.97 20.11
CA ASN A 52 -22.31 -3.43 20.17
C ASN A 52 -22.20 -4.15 18.81
N ASP A 53 -22.65 -3.50 17.73
CA ASP A 53 -22.67 -4.09 16.39
C ASP A 53 -21.63 -3.45 15.45
N LEU A 54 -20.54 -2.87 15.99
CA LEU A 54 -19.53 -2.16 15.22
C LEU A 54 -18.17 -2.82 15.29
N LEU A 55 -17.64 -3.22 14.13
CA LEU A 55 -16.28 -3.76 13.97
C LEU A 55 -15.41 -2.78 13.18
N PHE A 56 -14.24 -2.45 13.71
CA PHE A 56 -13.22 -1.68 13.00
C PHE A 56 -12.13 -2.59 12.46
N LEU A 57 -11.82 -2.44 11.17
CA LEU A 57 -10.66 -3.04 10.53
C LEU A 57 -9.71 -1.93 10.09
N LEU A 58 -8.53 -1.86 10.72
CA LEU A 58 -7.51 -0.87 10.43
C LEU A 58 -6.37 -1.55 9.69
N ILE A 59 -6.09 -1.10 8.48
CA ILE A 59 -4.97 -1.61 7.67
C ILE A 59 -3.87 -0.56 7.67
N PHE A 60 -2.64 -0.97 7.91
CA PHE A 60 -1.48 -0.09 7.87
C PHE A 60 -0.23 -0.83 7.37
N ASP A 61 0.70 -0.06 6.82
CA ASP A 61 2.01 -0.57 6.44
C ASP A 61 2.88 -0.77 7.69
N SER A 62 3.34 -2.00 7.91
CA SER A 62 4.17 -2.37 9.06
C SER A 62 5.51 -1.60 9.13
N GLN A 63 5.98 -1.04 8.01
CA GLN A 63 7.17 -0.21 7.95
C GLN A 63 6.92 1.23 8.41
N LYS A 64 5.65 1.64 8.49
CA LYS A 64 5.25 2.98 8.95
C LYS A 64 4.81 2.95 10.40
N LYS A 65 4.78 4.14 11.01
CA LYS A 65 4.40 4.28 12.42
C LYS A 65 2.95 4.74 12.51
N ILE A 66 2.15 4.01 13.27
CA ILE A 66 0.85 4.49 13.79
C ILE A 66 1.02 4.85 15.27
N THR A 67 0.10 5.66 15.80
CA THR A 67 0.16 6.11 17.20
C THR A 67 0.02 4.92 18.16
N ASN A 68 0.82 4.91 19.21
CA ASN A 68 0.74 3.85 20.24
C ASN A 68 -0.63 3.80 20.91
N THR A 69 -1.31 4.95 21.02
CA THR A 69 -2.67 5.05 21.55
C THR A 69 -3.69 4.27 20.71
N LEU A 70 -3.51 4.23 19.39
CA LEU A 70 -4.35 3.44 18.50
C LEU A 70 -4.00 1.94 18.62
N LYS A 71 -2.70 1.62 18.60
CA LYS A 71 -2.23 0.23 18.74
C LYS A 71 -2.70 -0.44 20.02
N SER A 72 -2.67 0.28 21.14
CA SER A 72 -3.04 -0.30 22.45
C SER A 72 -4.54 -0.65 22.57
N ARG A 73 -5.38 -0.20 21.64
CA ARG A 73 -6.84 -0.42 21.61
C ARG A 73 -7.28 -1.41 20.53
N CYS A 74 -6.34 -1.92 19.77
CA CYS A 74 -6.60 -2.85 18.68
C CYS A 74 -5.85 -4.17 18.89
N VAL A 75 -6.41 -5.25 18.38
CA VAL A 75 -5.69 -6.52 18.25
C VAL A 75 -4.91 -6.46 16.95
N GLU A 76 -3.58 -6.61 17.04
CA GLU A 76 -2.70 -6.54 15.87
C GLU A 76 -2.49 -7.94 15.27
N PHE A 77 -2.79 -8.06 13.98
CA PHE A 77 -2.48 -9.24 13.18
C PHE A 77 -1.42 -8.88 12.13
N LYS A 78 -0.34 -9.64 12.06
CA LYS A 78 0.70 -9.47 11.05
C LYS A 78 0.49 -10.47 9.92
N PHE A 79 0.31 -9.97 8.72
CA PHE A 79 0.21 -10.78 7.51
C PHE A 79 1.53 -10.74 6.76
N ASN A 80 2.22 -11.87 6.74
CA ASN A 80 3.40 -12.06 5.90
C ASN A 80 3.01 -12.98 4.74
N LEU A 81 3.08 -12.46 3.53
CA LEU A 81 2.91 -13.28 2.34
C LEU A 81 4.17 -14.14 2.14
N ASN A 82 4.00 -15.45 2.03
CA ASN A 82 5.10 -16.30 1.60
C ASN A 82 5.35 -16.14 0.10
N ILE A 83 6.51 -16.58 -0.37
CA ILE A 83 6.94 -16.41 -1.75
C ILE A 83 6.02 -17.12 -2.76
N GLU A 84 5.38 -18.22 -2.36
CA GLU A 84 4.47 -19.00 -3.19
C GLU A 84 3.18 -18.20 -3.47
N TYR A 85 2.54 -17.63 -2.44
CA TYR A 85 1.38 -16.76 -2.60
C TYR A 85 1.69 -15.50 -3.40
N ILE A 86 2.89 -14.93 -3.21
CA ILE A 86 3.35 -13.80 -4.03
C ILE A 86 3.37 -14.23 -5.51
N GLY A 87 3.95 -15.39 -5.79
CA GLY A 87 4.01 -15.95 -7.15
C GLY A 87 2.63 -16.17 -7.76
N GLU A 88 1.70 -16.75 -7.00
CA GLU A 88 0.32 -16.95 -7.44
C GLU A 88 -0.37 -15.62 -7.81
N ILE A 89 -0.23 -14.59 -6.97
CA ILE A 89 -0.79 -13.27 -7.23
C ILE A 89 -0.20 -12.66 -8.50
N VAL A 90 1.13 -12.67 -8.65
CA VAL A 90 1.81 -12.13 -9.83
C VAL A 90 1.37 -12.86 -11.09
N ASN A 91 1.35 -14.19 -11.07
CA ASN A 91 0.94 -15.01 -12.20
C ASN A 91 -0.53 -14.76 -12.58
N SER A 92 -1.41 -14.55 -11.59
CA SER A 92 -2.83 -14.26 -11.84
C SER A 92 -3.04 -12.92 -12.56
N VAL A 93 -2.25 -11.89 -12.21
CA VAL A 93 -2.31 -10.56 -12.84
C VAL A 93 -1.90 -10.61 -14.31
N PHE A 94 -0.84 -11.34 -14.62
CA PHE A 94 -0.36 -11.47 -16.01
C PHE A 94 -1.02 -12.59 -16.80
N LYS A 95 -1.84 -13.46 -16.14
CA LYS A 95 -2.47 -14.65 -16.72
C LYS A 95 -1.46 -15.63 -17.33
N GLU A 96 -0.24 -15.64 -16.86
CA GLU A 96 0.87 -16.46 -17.31
C GLU A 96 1.76 -16.82 -16.12
N ASN A 97 2.50 -17.92 -16.24
CA ASN A 97 3.49 -18.32 -15.25
C ASN A 97 4.80 -17.52 -15.43
N ILE A 98 4.76 -16.24 -15.04
CA ILE A 98 5.87 -15.29 -15.20
C ILE A 98 6.78 -15.29 -13.98
N PHE A 99 6.24 -15.47 -12.79
CA PHE A 99 6.99 -15.30 -11.54
C PHE A 99 8.24 -16.17 -11.50
N ASN A 100 8.16 -17.42 -11.93
CA ASN A 100 9.30 -18.36 -11.97
C ASN A 100 10.35 -17.99 -13.01
N LYS A 101 10.05 -17.05 -13.92
CA LYS A 101 10.97 -16.56 -14.94
C LYS A 101 11.73 -15.31 -14.51
N ILE A 102 11.32 -14.67 -13.42
CA ILE A 102 11.97 -13.45 -12.92
C ILE A 102 13.39 -13.76 -12.48
N SER A 103 14.33 -12.86 -12.77
CA SER A 103 15.71 -12.93 -12.30
C SER A 103 15.77 -13.23 -10.80
N LYS A 104 16.59 -14.22 -10.42
CA LYS A 104 16.73 -14.65 -9.03
C LYS A 104 17.17 -13.51 -8.10
N ASP A 105 17.98 -12.61 -8.61
CA ASP A 105 18.43 -11.45 -7.83
C ASP A 105 17.29 -10.58 -7.37
N PHE A 106 16.24 -10.42 -8.21
CA PHE A 106 15.08 -9.61 -7.84
C PHE A 106 14.17 -10.31 -6.83
N ILE A 107 14.09 -11.63 -6.84
CA ILE A 107 13.25 -12.42 -5.92
C ILE A 107 13.66 -12.21 -4.46
N TYR A 108 14.94 -11.97 -4.18
CA TYR A 108 15.43 -11.76 -2.81
C TYR A 108 15.23 -10.34 -2.26
N TYR A 109 14.87 -9.37 -3.11
CA TYR A 109 14.78 -7.96 -2.71
C TYR A 109 13.36 -7.46 -2.43
N SER A 110 12.35 -8.27 -2.65
CA SER A 110 10.97 -7.83 -2.43
C SER A 110 10.10 -8.90 -1.80
N ASN A 111 9.29 -8.47 -0.84
CA ASN A 111 8.25 -9.29 -0.20
C ASN A 111 6.83 -8.81 -0.57
N SER A 112 6.69 -7.99 -1.61
CA SER A 112 5.41 -7.45 -2.04
C SER A 112 5.08 -7.83 -3.49
N PRO A 113 3.90 -8.43 -3.76
CA PRO A 113 3.46 -8.73 -5.13
C PRO A 113 3.50 -7.51 -6.05
N LEU A 114 3.12 -6.34 -5.52
CA LEU A 114 3.09 -5.09 -6.29
C LEU A 114 4.48 -4.71 -6.82
N ASN A 115 5.53 -4.95 -6.05
CA ASN A 115 6.90 -4.64 -6.49
C ASN A 115 7.32 -5.51 -7.68
N TYR A 116 6.94 -6.78 -7.70
CA TYR A 116 7.19 -7.66 -8.86
C TYR A 116 6.38 -7.23 -10.08
N ILE A 117 5.11 -6.88 -9.89
CA ILE A 117 4.26 -6.38 -10.98
C ILE A 117 4.85 -5.09 -11.57
N ASN A 118 5.26 -4.15 -10.72
CA ASN A 118 5.88 -2.90 -11.16
C ASN A 118 7.22 -3.14 -11.87
N PHE A 119 8.03 -4.08 -11.39
CA PHE A 119 9.30 -4.46 -12.01
C PHE A 119 9.08 -5.01 -13.43
N ILE A 120 8.15 -5.97 -13.58
CA ILE A 120 7.84 -6.57 -14.89
C ILE A 120 7.31 -5.49 -15.84
N ASN A 121 6.38 -4.64 -15.37
CA ASN A 121 5.84 -3.54 -16.18
C ASN A 121 6.92 -2.54 -16.59
N LEU A 122 7.85 -2.23 -15.69
CA LEU A 122 9.01 -1.38 -15.99
C LEU A 122 9.88 -2.01 -17.08
N CYS A 123 10.23 -3.28 -16.92
CA CYS A 123 11.04 -4.00 -17.92
C CYS A 123 10.34 -4.02 -19.29
N ASN A 124 9.05 -4.33 -19.32
CA ASN A 124 8.27 -4.34 -20.57
C ASN A 124 8.22 -2.96 -21.22
N SER A 125 8.05 -1.88 -20.44
CA SER A 125 8.00 -0.50 -20.94
C SER A 125 9.30 -0.05 -21.60
N PHE A 126 10.42 -0.63 -21.22
CA PHE A 126 11.76 -0.29 -21.73
C PHE A 126 12.40 -1.38 -22.57
N ASN A 127 11.64 -2.43 -22.95
CA ASN A 127 12.13 -3.61 -23.69
C ASN A 127 13.35 -4.27 -23.01
N LEU A 128 13.34 -4.33 -21.67
CA LEU A 128 14.36 -5.02 -20.88
C LEU A 128 13.91 -6.45 -20.60
N ASP A 129 14.85 -7.38 -20.60
CA ASP A 129 14.58 -8.80 -20.29
C ASP A 129 14.54 -9.00 -18.76
N TYR A 130 13.35 -9.04 -18.18
CA TYR A 130 13.16 -9.25 -16.73
C TYR A 130 13.63 -10.62 -16.23
N THR A 131 13.96 -11.55 -17.15
CA THR A 131 14.46 -12.89 -16.79
C THR A 131 15.95 -12.92 -16.51
N LYS A 132 16.69 -11.95 -17.04
CA LYS A 132 18.17 -11.91 -17.03
C LYS A 132 18.75 -10.68 -16.37
N ILE A 133 17.97 -9.57 -16.31
CA ILE A 133 18.49 -8.30 -15.83
C ILE A 133 18.92 -8.39 -14.37
N GLU A 134 20.12 -7.94 -14.08
CA GLU A 134 20.63 -7.78 -12.72
C GLU A 134 20.14 -6.45 -12.11
N ILE A 135 20.01 -6.42 -10.79
CA ILE A 135 19.52 -5.22 -10.07
C ILE A 135 20.45 -4.04 -10.31
N ASP A 136 21.75 -4.26 -10.30
CA ASP A 136 22.73 -3.20 -10.54
C ASP A 136 22.61 -2.60 -11.95
N GLU A 137 22.33 -3.42 -12.95
CA GLU A 137 22.09 -2.95 -14.31
C GLU A 137 20.81 -2.14 -14.40
N LEU A 138 19.74 -2.61 -13.74
CA LEU A 138 18.47 -1.89 -13.68
C LEU A 138 18.64 -0.52 -13.00
N ILE A 139 19.35 -0.46 -11.87
CA ILE A 139 19.63 0.80 -11.16
C ILE A 139 20.43 1.75 -12.06
N LYS A 140 21.50 1.28 -12.70
CA LYS A 140 22.30 2.07 -13.63
C LYS A 140 21.45 2.61 -14.79
N PHE A 141 20.56 1.77 -15.33
CA PHE A 141 19.64 2.16 -16.39
C PHE A 141 18.69 3.28 -15.94
N ILE A 142 18.05 3.13 -14.77
CA ILE A 142 17.11 4.12 -14.21
C ILE A 142 17.84 5.44 -13.94
N LEU A 143 19.04 5.40 -13.34
CA LEU A 143 19.84 6.59 -13.07
C LEU A 143 20.23 7.31 -14.36
N LYS A 144 20.63 6.58 -15.40
CA LYS A 144 20.96 7.13 -16.70
C LYS A 144 19.75 7.82 -17.35
N LYS A 145 18.57 7.20 -17.25
CA LYS A 145 17.30 7.79 -17.74
C LYS A 145 16.91 9.04 -16.95
N LYS A 146 17.00 9.02 -15.61
CA LYS A 146 16.75 10.21 -14.77
C LYS A 146 17.71 11.37 -15.07
N LEU A 147 18.98 11.08 -15.35
CA LEU A 147 19.97 12.09 -15.74
C LEU A 147 19.64 12.70 -17.11
N ILE A 148 19.14 11.90 -18.06
CA ILE A 148 18.70 12.39 -19.36
C ILE A 148 17.45 13.27 -19.21
N ILE A 149 16.48 12.86 -18.40
CA ILE A 149 15.28 13.64 -18.14
C ILE A 149 15.63 14.98 -17.46
N LYS A 150 16.51 14.99 -16.45
CA LYS A 150 17.00 16.24 -15.83
C LYS A 150 17.73 17.15 -16.81
N LYS A 151 18.49 16.58 -17.73
CA LYS A 151 19.23 17.35 -18.73
C LYS A 151 18.30 17.99 -19.80
N ASN A 152 17.20 17.33 -20.12
CA ASN A 152 16.19 17.83 -21.03
C ASN A 152 15.23 18.82 -20.36
N LEU A 153 15.01 18.71 -19.03
CA LEU A 153 14.18 19.63 -18.25
C LEU A 153 14.90 20.93 -17.85
N SER A 154 16.23 21.02 -18.03
CA SER A 154 16.96 22.28 -17.82
C SER A 154 16.85 23.26 -19.00
N ASN A 155 16.18 22.87 -20.08
CA ASN A 155 16.01 23.72 -21.27
C ASN A 155 14.56 24.14 -21.55
N ASP A 156 13.54 23.56 -20.92
CA ASP A 156 12.17 24.06 -21.08
C ASP A 156 11.27 23.59 -19.91
N ASP A 157 10.67 24.57 -19.24
CA ASP A 157 9.47 24.57 -18.42
C ASP A 157 9.11 23.30 -17.58
N ILE A 158 9.40 23.38 -16.29
CA ILE A 158 8.82 22.51 -15.27
C ILE A 158 7.34 22.87 -15.12
N LYS A 159 6.45 22.12 -15.76
CA LYS A 159 5.04 22.01 -15.35
C LYS A 159 4.91 20.79 -14.43
N TYR A 160 4.57 21.07 -13.18
CA TYR A 160 4.19 20.05 -12.20
C TYR A 160 2.87 19.38 -12.62
N TYR A 161 2.86 18.06 -12.67
CA TYR A 161 1.66 17.25 -12.58
C TYR A 161 1.68 16.49 -11.27
#